data_56492fa0fea267108f0181294723ba9b
#
_entry.id   56492fa0fea267108f0181294723ba9b
#
_cell.length_a   1.000
_cell.length_b   1.000
_cell.length_c   1.000
_cell.angle_alpha   90.00
_cell.angle_beta   90.00
_cell.angle_gamma   90.00
#
_symmetry.space_group_name_H-M   'P 1'
#
loop_
_entity.id
_entity.type
_entity.pdbx_description
1 polymer ?
#
loop_
_entity_poly.entity_id
_entity_poly.type
_entity_poly.pdbx_seq_one_letter_code
_entity_poly.pdbx_strand_id
1 'polypeptide(L)'
;MSILQDISTLLQQGRTPKVKELVSAALEEGISPKEILEEGLLAGMNIIGEKFKNNQVFVPEVLIAARAMNAGVEILKPHLVAEGVETKGTVVIGTVKGDLHDIGKNLVKMMLESKGLNVVDLGVDVDADTFVEKAKEVNAQIICCSALLTTTMSEMKSVVEKAKDAGIRDSVKIMVGGAPLSQDFCDSIGADAYTADATSCSEAALEFCLAM
;
A
#
# COMPACT_ATOMS: atom_id res chain seq x y z
N MET A 1 2.48 29.59 -6.15
CA MET A 1 2.74 28.23 -5.63
C MET A 1 3.58 27.51 -6.66
N SER A 2 4.42 26.57 -6.27
CA SER A 2 5.17 25.78 -7.26
C SER A 2 4.22 24.78 -7.96
N ILE A 3 4.57 24.35 -9.17
CA ILE A 3 3.79 23.35 -9.91
C ILE A 3 3.59 22.06 -9.09
N LEU A 4 4.57 21.68 -8.24
CA LEU A 4 4.49 20.53 -7.35
C LEU A 4 3.43 20.72 -6.26
N GLN A 5 3.33 21.93 -5.68
CA GLN A 5 2.28 22.27 -4.71
C GLN A 5 0.89 22.26 -5.35
N ASP A 6 0.78 22.69 -6.60
CA ASP A 6 -0.48 22.66 -7.35
C ASP A 6 -0.90 21.21 -7.66
N ILE A 7 0.05 20.33 -8.05
CA ILE A 7 -0.17 18.88 -8.20
C ILE A 7 -0.71 18.31 -6.88
N SER A 8 -0.04 18.54 -5.76
CA SER A 8 -0.46 18.06 -4.43
C SER A 8 -1.86 18.54 -4.07
N THR A 9 -2.17 19.81 -4.29
CA THR A 9 -3.47 20.40 -3.96
C THR A 9 -4.59 19.81 -4.83
N LEU A 10 -4.38 19.69 -6.12
CA LEU A 10 -5.38 19.15 -7.05
C LEU A 10 -5.60 17.65 -6.89
N LEU A 11 -4.55 16.91 -6.49
CA LEU A 11 -4.64 15.51 -6.10
C LEU A 11 -5.58 15.34 -4.90
N GLN A 12 -5.39 16.13 -3.84
CA GLN A 12 -6.27 16.10 -2.66
C GLN A 12 -7.74 16.38 -3.00
N GLN A 13 -7.99 17.16 -4.04
CA GLN A 13 -9.33 17.46 -4.54
C GLN A 13 -9.86 16.39 -5.52
N GLY A 14 -9.08 15.35 -5.84
CA GLY A 14 -9.44 14.31 -6.80
C GLY A 14 -9.54 14.78 -8.26
N ARG A 15 -8.88 15.90 -8.60
CA ARG A 15 -8.92 16.51 -9.94
C ARG A 15 -8.02 15.78 -10.93
N THR A 16 -8.29 14.49 -11.17
CA THR A 16 -7.48 13.59 -12.00
C THR A 16 -7.00 14.20 -13.34
N PRO A 17 -7.86 14.83 -14.18
CA PRO A 17 -7.40 15.40 -15.46
C PRO A 17 -6.36 16.50 -15.26
N LYS A 18 -6.54 17.35 -14.24
CA LYS A 18 -5.60 18.44 -13.94
C LYS A 18 -4.28 17.94 -13.36
N VAL A 19 -4.31 16.91 -12.53
CA VAL A 19 -3.09 16.26 -12.03
C VAL A 19 -2.27 15.71 -13.20
N LYS A 20 -2.90 15.01 -14.16
CA LYS A 20 -2.22 14.53 -15.37
C LYS A 20 -1.58 15.64 -16.17
N GLU A 21 -2.33 16.72 -16.41
CA GLU A 21 -1.84 17.90 -17.14
C GLU A 21 -0.60 18.51 -16.48
N LEU A 22 -0.65 18.73 -15.15
CA LEU A 22 0.47 19.34 -14.42
C LEU A 22 1.68 18.41 -14.27
N VAL A 23 1.47 17.10 -14.13
CA VAL A 23 2.57 16.12 -14.11
C VAL A 23 3.31 16.13 -15.45
N SER A 24 2.60 16.17 -16.58
CA SER A 24 3.21 16.27 -17.90
C SER A 24 3.95 17.61 -18.08
N ALA A 25 3.34 18.72 -17.67
CA ALA A 25 3.97 20.04 -17.72
C ALA A 25 5.25 20.11 -16.87
N ALA A 26 5.24 19.54 -15.66
CA ALA A 26 6.40 19.48 -14.78
C ALA A 26 7.56 18.72 -15.43
N LEU A 27 7.28 17.60 -16.12
CA LEU A 27 8.29 16.87 -16.89
C LEU A 27 8.86 17.73 -18.04
N GLU A 28 8.01 18.45 -18.76
CA GLU A 28 8.43 19.36 -19.86
C GLU A 28 9.27 20.54 -19.34
N GLU A 29 9.01 21.02 -18.12
CA GLU A 29 9.83 22.03 -17.42
C GLU A 29 11.17 21.48 -16.91
N GLY A 30 11.42 20.17 -17.04
CA GLY A 30 12.67 19.52 -16.65
C GLY A 30 12.75 19.19 -15.15
N ILE A 31 11.62 19.19 -14.43
CA ILE A 31 11.58 18.70 -13.03
C ILE A 31 11.74 17.18 -13.07
N SER A 32 12.59 16.64 -12.18
CA SER A 32 12.85 15.20 -12.18
C SER A 32 11.61 14.37 -11.86
N PRO A 33 11.40 13.22 -12.53
CA PRO A 33 10.29 12.30 -12.24
C PRO A 33 10.20 11.92 -10.76
N LYS A 34 11.35 11.74 -10.10
CA LYS A 34 11.42 11.44 -8.68
C LYS A 34 10.88 12.60 -7.82
N GLU A 35 11.26 13.82 -8.10
CA GLU A 35 10.81 15.02 -7.39
C GLU A 35 9.29 15.24 -7.57
N ILE A 36 8.77 15.06 -8.81
CA ILE A 36 7.33 15.12 -9.08
C ILE A 36 6.57 14.03 -8.29
N LEU A 37 7.11 12.82 -8.24
CA LEU A 37 6.54 11.73 -7.46
C LEU A 37 6.52 12.07 -5.96
N GLU A 38 7.66 12.44 -5.38
CA GLU A 38 7.82 12.59 -3.94
C GLU A 38 7.15 13.88 -3.42
N GLU A 39 7.41 15.03 -4.03
CA GLU A 39 6.94 16.33 -3.55
C GLU A 39 5.57 16.74 -4.11
N GLY A 40 5.18 16.20 -5.25
CA GLY A 40 3.86 16.44 -5.85
C GLY A 40 2.82 15.40 -5.42
N LEU A 41 3.01 14.15 -5.85
CA LEU A 41 2.00 13.11 -5.72
C LEU A 41 1.97 12.47 -4.31
N LEU A 42 3.10 11.95 -3.83
CA LEU A 42 3.15 11.29 -2.51
C LEU A 42 2.90 12.29 -1.37
N ALA A 43 3.43 13.52 -1.47
CA ALA A 43 3.14 14.58 -0.49
C ALA A 43 1.63 14.89 -0.40
N GLY A 44 0.94 14.99 -1.55
CA GLY A 44 -0.52 15.19 -1.58
C GLY A 44 -1.30 14.04 -0.95
N MET A 45 -0.89 12.81 -1.22
CA MET A 45 -1.55 11.63 -0.68
C MET A 45 -1.25 11.43 0.82
N ASN A 46 -0.05 11.81 1.31
CA ASN A 46 0.25 11.83 2.73
C ASN A 46 -0.69 12.77 3.52
N ILE A 47 -0.98 13.96 2.96
CA ILE A 47 -1.94 14.90 3.57
C ILE A 47 -3.34 14.27 3.65
N ILE A 48 -3.79 13.57 2.61
CA ILE A 48 -5.06 12.84 2.62
C ILE A 48 -5.05 11.72 3.67
N GLY A 49 -3.95 10.98 3.79
CA GLY A 49 -3.78 9.93 4.81
C GLY A 49 -3.92 10.49 6.23
N GLU A 50 -3.25 11.61 6.53
CA GLU A 50 -3.35 12.28 7.82
C GLU A 50 -4.77 12.78 8.11
N LYS A 51 -5.43 13.39 7.11
CA LYS A 51 -6.83 13.82 7.24
C LYS A 51 -7.77 12.63 7.49
N PHE A 52 -7.54 11.50 6.82
CA PHE A 52 -8.32 10.29 7.00
C PHE A 52 -8.14 9.71 8.40
N LYS A 53 -6.92 9.59 8.88
CA LYS A 53 -6.57 9.16 10.24
C LYS A 53 -7.24 10.02 11.33
N ASN A 54 -7.36 11.33 11.06
CA ASN A 54 -8.01 12.30 11.95
C ASN A 54 -9.51 12.46 11.70
N ASN A 55 -10.16 11.59 10.93
CA ASN A 55 -11.60 11.66 10.57
C ASN A 55 -12.04 12.99 9.93
N GLN A 56 -11.14 13.67 9.22
CA GLN A 56 -11.41 14.91 8.48
C GLN A 56 -11.83 14.66 7.03
N VAL A 57 -11.53 13.49 6.49
CA VAL A 57 -12.02 12.98 5.21
C VAL A 57 -12.44 11.52 5.39
N PHE A 58 -13.28 11.02 4.48
CA PHE A 58 -13.82 9.67 4.52
C PHE A 58 -13.34 8.85 3.32
N VAL A 59 -13.70 7.56 3.28
CA VAL A 59 -13.27 6.63 2.22
C VAL A 59 -13.49 7.18 0.80
N PRO A 60 -14.63 7.81 0.44
CA PRO A 60 -14.81 8.35 -0.92
C PRO A 60 -13.74 9.38 -1.32
N GLU A 61 -13.36 10.29 -0.41
CA GLU A 61 -12.33 11.29 -0.69
C GLU A 61 -10.95 10.65 -0.87
N VAL A 62 -10.63 9.63 -0.06
CA VAL A 62 -9.38 8.86 -0.23
C VAL A 62 -9.34 8.17 -1.60
N LEU A 63 -10.45 7.55 -2.03
CA LEU A 63 -10.54 6.85 -3.31
C LEU A 63 -10.33 7.78 -4.51
N ILE A 64 -10.93 8.99 -4.50
CA ILE A 64 -10.76 9.93 -5.61
C ILE A 64 -9.35 10.54 -5.64
N ALA A 65 -8.73 10.80 -4.47
CA ALA A 65 -7.36 11.25 -4.38
C ALA A 65 -6.38 10.17 -4.87
N ALA A 66 -6.54 8.91 -4.45
CA ALA A 66 -5.73 7.79 -4.90
C ALA A 66 -5.85 7.56 -6.41
N ARG A 67 -7.05 7.70 -6.98
CA ARG A 67 -7.24 7.65 -8.44
C ARG A 67 -6.44 8.74 -9.17
N ALA A 68 -6.43 9.96 -8.62
CA ALA A 68 -5.67 11.07 -9.19
C ALA A 68 -4.16 10.81 -9.08
N MET A 69 -3.69 10.27 -7.94
CA MET A 69 -2.31 9.87 -7.75
C MET A 69 -1.88 8.80 -8.76
N ASN A 70 -2.62 7.70 -8.86
CA ASN A 70 -2.27 6.61 -9.77
C ASN A 70 -2.21 7.08 -11.23
N ALA A 71 -3.11 7.98 -11.64
CA ALA A 71 -3.09 8.57 -12.96
C ALA A 71 -1.85 9.43 -13.24
N GLY A 72 -1.31 10.11 -12.22
CA GLY A 72 -0.03 10.82 -12.29
C GLY A 72 1.16 9.86 -12.34
N VAL A 73 1.16 8.82 -11.49
CA VAL A 73 2.20 7.79 -11.46
C VAL A 73 2.34 7.06 -12.80
N GLU A 74 1.23 6.75 -13.47
CA GLU A 74 1.27 6.11 -14.81
C GLU A 74 2.02 6.95 -15.85
N ILE A 75 1.93 8.28 -15.76
CA ILE A 75 2.71 9.18 -16.63
C ILE A 75 4.20 9.14 -16.26
N LEU A 76 4.52 9.13 -14.96
CA LEU A 76 5.91 9.13 -14.47
C LEU A 76 6.62 7.79 -14.67
N LYS A 77 5.89 6.66 -14.68
CA LYS A 77 6.42 5.30 -14.66
C LYS A 77 7.53 5.04 -15.69
N PRO A 78 7.37 5.36 -17.00
CA PRO A 78 8.44 5.14 -17.97
C PRO A 78 9.70 5.99 -17.69
N HIS A 79 9.52 7.18 -17.14
CA HIS A 79 10.64 8.08 -16.78
C HIS A 79 11.37 7.61 -15.52
N LEU A 80 10.63 7.16 -14.50
CA LEU A 80 11.20 6.59 -13.27
C LEU A 80 12.04 5.34 -13.56
N VAL A 81 11.55 4.45 -14.42
CA VAL A 81 12.29 3.25 -14.87
C VAL A 81 13.57 3.67 -15.62
N ALA A 82 13.49 4.66 -16.49
CA ALA A 82 14.66 5.15 -17.24
C ALA A 82 15.74 5.78 -16.33
N GLU A 83 15.33 6.38 -15.22
CA GLU A 83 16.24 6.96 -14.21
C GLU A 83 16.73 5.93 -13.17
N GLY A 84 16.26 4.68 -13.23
CA GLY A 84 16.62 3.64 -12.24
C GLY A 84 16.10 3.93 -10.84
N VAL A 85 14.98 4.65 -10.72
CA VAL A 85 14.34 4.92 -9.43
C VAL A 85 13.67 3.64 -8.94
N GLU A 86 14.21 3.06 -7.88
CA GLU A 86 13.67 1.86 -7.24
C GLU A 86 12.47 2.20 -6.34
N THR A 87 11.55 1.24 -6.22
CA THR A 87 10.45 1.33 -5.24
C THR A 87 11.00 1.19 -3.83
N LYS A 88 10.31 1.78 -2.85
CA LYS A 88 10.73 1.73 -1.43
C LYS A 88 10.60 0.34 -0.80
N GLY A 89 10.01 -0.61 -1.51
CA GLY A 89 9.82 -1.99 -1.11
C GLY A 89 8.65 -2.64 -1.84
N THR A 90 8.54 -3.96 -1.75
CA THR A 90 7.46 -4.75 -2.35
C THR A 90 6.62 -5.42 -1.28
N VAL A 91 5.31 -5.29 -1.41
CA VAL A 91 4.28 -5.84 -0.52
C VAL A 91 3.38 -6.77 -1.30
N VAL A 92 3.16 -7.97 -0.79
CA VAL A 92 2.10 -8.88 -1.27
C VAL A 92 0.90 -8.71 -0.36
N ILE A 93 -0.28 -8.44 -0.91
CA ILE A 93 -1.52 -8.27 -0.15
C ILE A 93 -2.63 -9.17 -0.68
N GLY A 94 -3.45 -9.71 0.21
CA GLY A 94 -4.60 -10.53 -0.16
C GLY A 94 -5.60 -10.67 0.98
N THR A 95 -6.83 -11.06 0.65
CA THR A 95 -7.81 -11.52 1.61
C THR A 95 -7.68 -13.03 1.73
N VAL A 96 -7.58 -13.52 2.95
CA VAL A 96 -7.30 -14.94 3.24
C VAL A 96 -8.41 -15.88 2.74
N LYS A 97 -8.09 -17.16 2.63
CA LYS A 97 -8.98 -18.23 2.16
C LYS A 97 -10.32 -18.23 2.89
N GLY A 98 -11.40 -18.41 2.12
CA GLY A 98 -12.77 -18.44 2.61
C GLY A 98 -13.37 -17.05 2.88
N ASP A 99 -12.61 -15.97 2.67
CA ASP A 99 -13.08 -14.60 2.85
C ASP A 99 -13.08 -13.84 1.51
N LEU A 100 -14.20 -13.16 1.20
CA LEU A 100 -14.41 -12.44 -0.06
C LEU A 100 -14.45 -10.92 0.12
N HIS A 101 -14.22 -10.42 1.33
CA HIS A 101 -14.27 -8.99 1.61
C HIS A 101 -12.99 -8.30 1.14
N ASP A 102 -13.13 -7.29 0.30
CA ASP A 102 -12.00 -6.61 -0.33
C ASP A 102 -11.95 -5.09 -0.11
N ILE A 103 -13.03 -4.46 0.38
CA ILE A 103 -13.08 -3.00 0.53
C ILE A 103 -11.95 -2.49 1.42
N GLY A 104 -11.75 -3.09 2.59
CA GLY A 104 -10.67 -2.73 3.51
C GLY A 104 -9.29 -3.01 2.93
N LYS A 105 -9.12 -4.19 2.30
CA LYS A 105 -7.90 -4.58 1.61
C LYS A 105 -7.52 -3.60 0.50
N ASN A 106 -8.48 -3.20 -0.32
CA ASN A 106 -8.25 -2.26 -1.42
C ASN A 106 -7.88 -0.85 -0.91
N LEU A 107 -8.45 -0.42 0.23
CA LEU A 107 -8.06 0.82 0.88
C LEU A 107 -6.61 0.75 1.39
N VAL A 108 -6.23 -0.35 2.05
CA VAL A 108 -4.84 -0.59 2.50
C VAL A 108 -3.88 -0.59 1.31
N LYS A 109 -4.21 -1.29 0.21
CA LYS A 109 -3.42 -1.28 -1.02
C LYS A 109 -3.13 0.14 -1.51
N MET A 110 -4.17 0.98 -1.64
CA MET A 110 -4.01 2.37 -2.08
C MET A 110 -3.13 3.18 -1.14
N MET A 111 -3.25 2.97 0.17
CA MET A 111 -2.41 3.66 1.15
C MET A 111 -0.95 3.19 1.08
N LEU A 112 -0.69 1.90 0.86
CA LEU A 112 0.66 1.36 0.62
C LEU A 112 1.30 1.95 -0.66
N GLU A 113 0.54 1.97 -1.77
CA GLU A 113 0.97 2.57 -3.03
C GLU A 113 1.28 4.06 -2.84
N SER A 114 0.49 4.77 -2.01
CA SER A 114 0.71 6.19 -1.69
C SER A 114 1.99 6.49 -0.91
N LYS A 115 2.60 5.47 -0.31
CA LYS A 115 3.92 5.57 0.35
C LYS A 115 5.08 5.25 -0.60
N GLY A 116 4.80 4.93 -1.86
CA GLY A 116 5.81 4.55 -2.86
C GLY A 116 6.22 3.08 -2.81
N LEU A 117 5.39 2.23 -2.19
CA LEU A 117 5.58 0.79 -2.18
C LEU A 117 4.99 0.16 -3.44
N ASN A 118 5.65 -0.88 -3.95
CA ASN A 118 5.12 -1.73 -5.00
C ASN A 118 4.18 -2.77 -4.38
N VAL A 119 2.90 -2.80 -4.79
CA VAL A 119 1.90 -3.68 -4.19
C VAL A 119 1.42 -4.73 -5.17
N VAL A 120 1.65 -6.00 -4.83
CA VAL A 120 1.15 -7.16 -5.57
C VAL A 120 -0.11 -7.67 -4.89
N ASP A 121 -1.25 -7.41 -5.50
CA ASP A 121 -2.57 -7.77 -4.98
C ASP A 121 -2.98 -9.17 -5.47
N LEU A 122 -3.18 -10.08 -4.54
CA LEU A 122 -3.59 -11.46 -4.82
C LEU A 122 -5.12 -11.62 -4.94
N GLY A 123 -5.88 -10.58 -4.62
CA GLY A 123 -7.33 -10.62 -4.61
C GLY A 123 -7.92 -11.16 -3.30
N VAL A 124 -8.94 -12.00 -3.42
CA VAL A 124 -9.70 -12.57 -2.29
C VAL A 124 -9.66 -14.09 -2.33
N ASP A 125 -10.05 -14.75 -1.23
CA ASP A 125 -10.06 -16.23 -1.11
C ASP A 125 -8.69 -16.84 -1.42
N VAL A 126 -7.63 -16.25 -0.90
CA VAL A 126 -6.24 -16.62 -1.19
C VAL A 126 -5.72 -17.59 -0.14
N ASP A 127 -5.25 -18.74 -0.57
CA ASP A 127 -4.64 -19.73 0.34
C ASP A 127 -3.22 -19.33 0.78
N ALA A 128 -2.75 -19.93 1.86
CA ALA A 128 -1.47 -19.60 2.48
C ALA A 128 -0.26 -19.89 1.55
N ASP A 129 -0.34 -20.94 0.74
CA ASP A 129 0.73 -21.29 -0.19
C ASP A 129 0.89 -20.20 -1.25
N THR A 130 -0.21 -19.68 -1.81
CA THR A 130 -0.20 -18.60 -2.81
C THR A 130 0.44 -17.31 -2.26
N PHE A 131 0.16 -16.94 -1.00
CA PHE A 131 0.84 -15.79 -0.36
C PHE A 131 2.36 -15.98 -0.31
N VAL A 132 2.80 -17.13 0.14
CA VAL A 132 4.22 -17.42 0.35
C VAL A 132 4.96 -17.59 -0.98
N GLU A 133 4.39 -18.30 -1.95
CA GLU A 133 4.97 -18.48 -3.28
C GLU A 133 5.13 -17.14 -4.00
N LYS A 134 4.08 -16.28 -3.96
CA LYS A 134 4.16 -14.97 -4.60
C LYS A 134 5.17 -14.07 -3.89
N ALA A 135 5.24 -14.09 -2.56
CA ALA A 135 6.23 -13.32 -1.82
C ALA A 135 7.66 -13.69 -2.21
N LYS A 136 7.94 -14.99 -2.41
CA LYS A 136 9.24 -15.48 -2.93
C LYS A 136 9.49 -15.04 -4.36
N GLU A 137 8.50 -15.18 -5.24
CA GLU A 137 8.62 -14.85 -6.67
C GLU A 137 9.01 -13.38 -6.88
N VAL A 138 8.39 -12.46 -6.10
CA VAL A 138 8.61 -11.01 -6.25
C VAL A 138 9.62 -10.44 -5.24
N ASN A 139 10.26 -11.28 -4.43
CA ASN A 139 11.16 -10.89 -3.35
C ASN A 139 10.51 -9.84 -2.43
N ALA A 140 9.28 -10.08 -2.00
CA ALA A 140 8.54 -9.17 -1.15
C ALA A 140 9.16 -9.05 0.24
N GLN A 141 9.19 -7.84 0.78
CA GLN A 141 9.57 -7.56 2.17
C GLN A 141 8.41 -7.80 3.12
N ILE A 142 7.15 -7.67 2.61
CA ILE A 142 5.95 -7.71 3.45
C ILE A 142 4.88 -8.60 2.82
N ILE A 143 4.19 -9.37 3.68
CA ILE A 143 2.94 -10.05 3.38
C ILE A 143 1.85 -9.41 4.23
N CYS A 144 0.82 -8.83 3.61
CA CYS A 144 -0.36 -8.27 4.27
C CYS A 144 -1.56 -9.19 4.10
N CYS A 145 -2.11 -9.67 5.21
CA CYS A 145 -3.28 -10.54 5.23
C CYS A 145 -4.50 -9.77 5.74
N SER A 146 -5.62 -9.84 5.01
CA SER A 146 -6.90 -9.25 5.36
C SER A 146 -7.93 -10.33 5.67
N ALA A 147 -8.73 -10.15 6.74
CA ALA A 147 -9.92 -10.97 7.04
C ALA A 147 -10.99 -10.12 7.70
N LEU A 148 -12.26 -10.34 7.34
CA LEU A 148 -13.40 -9.69 7.99
C LEU A 148 -14.24 -10.68 8.83
N LEU A 149 -14.13 -11.98 8.57
CA LEU A 149 -14.87 -13.01 9.29
C LEU A 149 -14.00 -13.62 10.39
N THR A 150 -14.57 -13.78 11.57
CA THR A 150 -13.88 -14.48 12.69
C THR A 150 -13.53 -15.92 12.34
N THR A 151 -14.31 -16.55 11.47
CA THR A 151 -14.11 -17.93 10.99
C THR A 151 -12.91 -18.08 10.05
N THR A 152 -12.47 -17.00 9.42
CA THR A 152 -11.34 -17.01 8.47
C THR A 152 -10.03 -16.48 9.07
N MET A 153 -10.06 -15.94 10.30
CA MET A 153 -8.86 -15.42 10.98
C MET A 153 -7.77 -16.50 11.12
N SER A 154 -8.14 -17.76 11.33
CA SER A 154 -7.17 -18.87 11.45
C SER A 154 -6.30 -19.06 10.20
N GLU A 155 -6.77 -18.64 9.03
CA GLU A 155 -5.99 -18.72 7.79
C GLU A 155 -4.75 -17.80 7.81
N MET A 156 -4.79 -16.71 8.58
CA MET A 156 -3.60 -15.87 8.79
C MET A 156 -2.49 -16.62 9.52
N LYS A 157 -2.84 -17.46 10.49
CA LYS A 157 -1.88 -18.35 11.16
C LYS A 157 -1.26 -19.32 10.15
N SER A 158 -2.07 -19.87 9.25
CA SER A 158 -1.59 -20.76 8.18
C SER A 158 -0.55 -20.06 7.31
N VAL A 159 -0.72 -18.77 6.99
CA VAL A 159 0.29 -17.99 6.24
C VAL A 159 1.61 -17.88 7.03
N VAL A 160 1.54 -17.59 8.33
CA VAL A 160 2.75 -17.52 9.19
C VAL A 160 3.47 -18.87 9.24
N GLU A 161 2.73 -19.97 9.41
CA GLU A 161 3.29 -21.32 9.45
C GLU A 161 3.93 -21.70 8.10
N LYS A 162 3.26 -21.44 6.99
CA LYS A 162 3.80 -21.68 5.65
C LYS A 162 5.05 -20.84 5.35
N ALA A 163 5.12 -19.59 5.80
CA ALA A 163 6.32 -18.79 5.66
C ALA A 163 7.52 -19.38 6.44
N LYS A 164 7.26 -19.99 7.63
CA LYS A 164 8.28 -20.75 8.39
C LYS A 164 8.73 -21.98 7.63
N ASP A 165 7.78 -22.79 7.16
CA ASP A 165 8.07 -24.03 6.42
C ASP A 165 8.86 -23.75 5.14
N ALA A 166 8.56 -22.62 4.47
CA ALA A 166 9.25 -22.19 3.26
C ALA A 166 10.61 -21.51 3.52
N GLY A 167 11.00 -21.31 4.79
CA GLY A 167 12.26 -20.69 5.20
C GLY A 167 12.38 -19.19 4.91
N ILE A 168 11.24 -18.50 4.71
CA ILE A 168 11.26 -17.05 4.43
C ILE A 168 10.77 -16.20 5.62
N ARG A 169 10.35 -16.82 6.73
CA ARG A 169 9.74 -16.10 7.87
C ARG A 169 10.61 -14.97 8.42
N ASP A 170 11.92 -15.16 8.44
CA ASP A 170 12.88 -14.18 8.95
C ASP A 170 13.22 -13.08 7.93
N SER A 171 12.93 -13.31 6.66
CA SER A 171 13.18 -12.38 5.55
C SER A 171 11.94 -11.59 5.11
N VAL A 172 10.76 -11.87 5.68
CA VAL A 172 9.52 -11.14 5.41
C VAL A 172 8.85 -10.70 6.70
N LYS A 173 8.17 -9.55 6.66
CA LYS A 173 7.26 -9.12 7.72
C LYS A 173 5.84 -9.50 7.36
N ILE A 174 5.11 -10.09 8.32
CA ILE A 174 3.71 -10.49 8.12
C ILE A 174 2.84 -9.53 8.93
N MET A 175 2.02 -8.77 8.21
CA MET A 175 1.09 -7.81 8.79
C MET A 175 -0.33 -8.32 8.64
N VAL A 176 -1.15 -8.13 9.65
CA VAL A 176 -2.55 -8.58 9.67
C VAL A 176 -3.48 -7.43 9.95
N GLY A 177 -4.64 -7.41 9.28
CA GLY A 177 -5.66 -6.37 9.44
C GLY A 177 -7.06 -6.87 9.12
N GLY A 178 -8.04 -6.18 9.70
CA GLY A 178 -9.46 -6.46 9.54
C GLY A 178 -10.23 -6.18 10.83
N ALA A 179 -11.53 -5.91 10.72
CA ALA A 179 -12.35 -5.44 11.83
C ALA A 179 -12.39 -6.39 13.06
N PRO A 180 -12.35 -7.73 12.92
CA PRO A 180 -12.40 -8.63 14.09
C PRO A 180 -11.02 -8.86 14.73
N LEU A 181 -9.94 -8.31 14.18
CA LEU A 181 -8.57 -8.56 14.64
C LEU A 181 -8.18 -7.66 15.82
N SER A 182 -7.20 -8.13 16.58
CA SER A 182 -6.57 -7.39 17.67
C SER A 182 -5.07 -7.65 17.71
N GLN A 183 -4.35 -6.83 18.50
CA GLN A 183 -2.92 -7.05 18.75
C GLN A 183 -2.67 -8.42 19.40
N ASP A 184 -3.51 -8.82 20.37
CA ASP A 184 -3.39 -10.12 21.03
C ASP A 184 -3.49 -11.29 20.04
N PHE A 185 -4.38 -11.19 19.05
CA PHE A 185 -4.47 -12.20 17.99
C PHE A 185 -3.21 -12.20 17.13
N CYS A 186 -2.71 -11.04 16.70
CA CYS A 186 -1.48 -10.91 15.94
C CYS A 186 -0.31 -11.60 16.66
N ASP A 187 -0.14 -11.31 17.93
CA ASP A 187 0.93 -11.88 18.78
C ASP A 187 0.76 -13.40 18.92
N SER A 188 -0.46 -13.89 19.09
CA SER A 188 -0.76 -15.31 19.27
C SER A 188 -0.41 -16.18 18.08
N ILE A 189 -0.48 -15.62 16.87
CA ILE A 189 -0.15 -16.34 15.62
C ILE A 189 1.30 -16.13 15.18
N GLY A 190 2.03 -15.22 15.84
CA GLY A 190 3.41 -14.88 15.53
C GLY A 190 3.57 -14.02 14.25
N ALA A 191 2.57 -13.19 13.94
CA ALA A 191 2.68 -12.13 12.95
C ALA A 191 3.48 -10.94 13.52
N ASP A 192 3.96 -10.04 12.66
CA ASP A 192 4.87 -8.95 13.07
C ASP A 192 4.12 -7.67 13.46
N ALA A 193 2.95 -7.41 12.88
CA ALA A 193 2.17 -6.23 13.19
C ALA A 193 0.68 -6.40 12.91
N TYR A 194 -0.12 -5.78 13.77
CA TYR A 194 -1.52 -5.46 13.56
C TYR A 194 -1.68 -3.94 13.49
N THR A 195 -2.53 -3.47 12.60
CA THR A 195 -2.88 -2.04 12.53
C THR A 195 -4.38 -1.87 12.38
N ALA A 196 -4.93 -0.90 13.13
CA ALA A 196 -6.37 -0.70 13.20
C ALA A 196 -6.96 0.00 11.96
N ASP A 197 -6.12 0.65 11.16
CA ASP A 197 -6.53 1.42 9.98
C ASP A 197 -5.49 1.35 8.85
N ALA A 198 -5.92 1.74 7.65
CA ALA A 198 -5.12 1.64 6.44
C ALA A 198 -3.92 2.61 6.43
N THR A 199 -4.05 3.79 7.03
CA THR A 199 -2.96 4.77 7.10
C THR A 199 -1.84 4.26 8.00
N SER A 200 -2.18 3.83 9.22
CA SER A 200 -1.22 3.23 10.16
C SER A 200 -0.56 1.98 9.57
N CYS A 201 -1.32 1.18 8.78
CA CYS A 201 -0.75 0.03 8.06
C CYS A 201 0.34 0.46 7.08
N SER A 202 0.07 1.47 6.27
CA SER A 202 1.03 1.95 5.26
C SER A 202 2.27 2.61 5.89
N GLU A 203 2.13 3.25 7.03
CA GLU A 203 3.24 3.83 7.80
C GLU A 203 4.14 2.73 8.33
N ALA A 204 3.58 1.74 9.04
CA ALA A 204 4.34 0.61 9.58
C ALA A 204 5.01 -0.22 8.46
N ALA A 205 4.33 -0.42 7.33
CA ALA A 205 4.90 -1.13 6.19
C ALA A 205 6.11 -0.40 5.61
N LEU A 206 6.03 0.93 5.47
CA LEU A 206 7.16 1.72 5.00
C LEU A 206 8.35 1.63 5.96
N GLU A 207 8.12 1.73 7.28
CA GLU A 207 9.16 1.58 8.29
C GLU A 207 9.85 0.21 8.20
N PHE A 208 9.09 -0.87 8.04
CA PHE A 208 9.66 -2.21 7.85
C PHE A 208 10.52 -2.31 6.60
N CYS A 209 10.05 -1.79 5.47
CA CYS A 209 10.82 -1.83 4.22
C CYS A 209 12.13 -1.01 4.30
N LEU A 210 12.14 0.11 5.03
CA LEU A 210 13.33 0.94 5.19
C LEU A 210 14.35 0.36 6.21
N ALA A 211 13.90 -0.57 7.07
CA ALA A 211 14.75 -1.20 8.10
C ALA A 211 15.38 -2.52 7.62
N MET A 212 14.97 -3.06 6.50
CA MET A 212 15.49 -4.31 5.91
C MET A 212 16.60 -4.05 4.89
#